data_023c4b2eab8ae23590ccd3980b1a3231
#
_entry.id   023c4b2eab8ae23590ccd3980b1a3231
#
_cell.length_a   1.000
_cell.length_b   1.000
_cell.length_c   1.000
_cell.angle_alpha   90.00
_cell.angle_beta   90.00
_cell.angle_gamma   90.00
#
_symmetry.space_group_name_H-M   'P 1'
#
loop_
_entity.id
_entity.type
_entity.pdbx_description
1 polymer ?
#
loop_
_entity_poly.entity_id
_entity_poly.type
_entity_poly.pdbx_seq_one_letter_code
_entity_poly.pdbx_strand_id
1 'polypeptide(L)'
;MALRTPHRLKAVLVTTGSEEQAVSIARVLVGERLAACVNIVGPVRSIYRWRDAVEDDREYLLIIKTRASLYIKLEKRVRELHTYEVPEVLALNADRGSPPYVKWLLESTGPPRAPGKKRPPKRATDLRRRSQ
;
A
#
# COMPACT_ATOMS: atom_id res chain seq x y z
N MET A 1 -13.45 -20.08 -0.17
CA MET A 1 -12.90 -20.14 -1.52
C MET A 1 -12.30 -18.80 -1.91
N ALA A 2 -11.10 -18.82 -2.50
CA ALA A 2 -10.45 -17.56 -2.88
C ALA A 2 -11.06 -17.00 -4.17
N LEU A 3 -11.15 -15.67 -4.24
CA LEU A 3 -11.57 -14.98 -5.44
C LEU A 3 -10.36 -14.73 -6.33
N ARG A 4 -10.45 -15.11 -7.59
CA ARG A 4 -9.40 -14.82 -8.56
C ARG A 4 -9.48 -13.35 -8.96
N THR A 5 -8.33 -12.69 -8.96
CA THR A 5 -8.27 -11.25 -9.26
C THR A 5 -7.16 -10.93 -10.26
N PRO A 6 -7.05 -11.68 -11.38
CA PRO A 6 -5.95 -11.45 -12.30
C PRO A 6 -5.97 -10.01 -12.80
N HIS A 7 -4.83 -9.33 -12.65
CA HIS A 7 -4.61 -7.95 -13.10
C HIS A 7 -5.49 -6.88 -12.45
N ARG A 8 -6.31 -7.23 -11.46
CA ARG A 8 -7.19 -6.25 -10.80
C ARG A 8 -6.58 -5.64 -9.54
N LEU A 9 -5.83 -6.43 -8.78
CA LEU A 9 -5.26 -6.00 -7.51
C LEU A 9 -3.74 -6.02 -7.59
N LYS A 10 -3.13 -5.08 -6.88
CA LYS A 10 -1.67 -4.95 -6.83
C LYS A 10 -1.19 -4.86 -5.40
N ALA A 11 -0.03 -5.48 -5.15
CA ALA A 11 0.77 -5.21 -3.97
C ALA A 11 1.97 -4.42 -4.45
N VAL A 12 2.13 -3.18 -3.98
CA VAL A 12 3.18 -2.29 -4.46
C VAL A 12 4.23 -2.14 -3.37
N LEU A 13 5.50 -2.36 -3.75
CA LEU A 13 6.63 -2.26 -2.84
C LEU A 13 7.30 -0.90 -2.99
N VAL A 14 7.52 -0.24 -1.85
CA VAL A 14 8.23 1.03 -1.77
C VAL A 14 9.15 0.96 -0.56
N THR A 15 10.38 1.49 -0.68
CA THR A 15 11.26 1.59 0.46
C THR A 15 11.55 3.06 0.78
N THR A 16 11.71 3.36 2.06
CA THR A 16 12.03 4.72 2.52
C THR A 16 13.24 4.68 3.45
N GLY A 17 13.89 5.83 3.61
CA GLY A 17 15.06 5.96 4.48
C GLY A 17 14.74 6.09 5.96
N SER A 18 13.48 6.36 6.31
CA SER A 18 13.08 6.52 7.70
C SER A 18 11.65 6.02 7.91
N GLU A 19 11.35 5.66 9.16
CA GLU A 19 9.99 5.25 9.52
C GLU A 19 9.03 6.41 9.37
N GLU A 20 9.45 7.63 9.75
CA GLU A 20 8.60 8.81 9.64
C GLU A 20 8.14 9.06 8.22
N GLN A 21 9.05 8.90 7.26
CA GLN A 21 8.68 9.07 5.86
C GLN A 21 7.73 7.97 5.40
N ALA A 22 7.98 6.73 5.82
CA ALA A 22 7.09 5.61 5.49
C ALA A 22 5.68 5.87 6.00
N VAL A 23 5.55 6.31 7.24
CA VAL A 23 4.24 6.62 7.85
C VAL A 23 3.57 7.77 7.11
N SER A 24 4.33 8.82 6.79
CA SER A 24 3.78 9.98 6.09
C SER A 24 3.22 9.59 4.72
N ILE A 25 4.00 8.84 3.94
CA ILE A 25 3.54 8.37 2.62
C ILE A 25 2.30 7.47 2.78
N ALA A 26 2.35 6.54 3.72
CA ALA A 26 1.23 5.62 3.94
C ALA A 26 -0.06 6.36 4.27
N ARG A 27 0.01 7.35 5.17
CA ARG A 27 -1.19 8.12 5.55
C ARG A 27 -1.77 8.90 4.37
N VAL A 28 -0.92 9.48 3.54
CA VAL A 28 -1.38 10.23 2.37
C VAL A 28 -2.08 9.29 1.38
N LEU A 29 -1.45 8.15 1.07
CA LEU A 29 -2.02 7.22 0.10
C LEU A 29 -3.37 6.67 0.55
N VAL A 30 -3.48 6.29 1.82
CA VAL A 30 -4.74 5.77 2.36
C VAL A 30 -5.77 6.88 2.46
N GLY A 31 -5.37 8.06 2.93
CA GLY A 31 -6.28 9.20 3.06
C GLY A 31 -6.84 9.67 1.73
N GLU A 32 -6.04 9.61 0.68
CA GLU A 32 -6.49 10.00 -0.67
C GLU A 32 -7.15 8.85 -1.43
N ARG A 33 -7.36 7.72 -0.78
CA ARG A 33 -8.01 6.53 -1.35
C ARG A 33 -7.25 5.94 -2.54
N LEU A 34 -5.96 6.18 -2.60
CA LEU A 34 -5.07 5.56 -3.60
C LEU A 34 -4.63 4.17 -3.16
N ALA A 35 -4.73 3.88 -1.87
CA ALA A 35 -4.41 2.57 -1.31
C ALA A 35 -5.44 2.21 -0.25
N ALA A 36 -5.76 0.92 -0.15
CA ALA A 36 -6.66 0.43 0.89
C ALA A 36 -5.90 0.22 2.20
N CYS A 37 -4.65 -0.17 2.11
CA CYS A 37 -3.85 -0.54 3.26
C CYS A 37 -2.37 -0.41 2.91
N VAL A 38 -1.57 0.03 3.89
CA VAL A 38 -0.12 0.03 3.77
C VAL A 38 0.44 -0.64 5.01
N ASN A 39 1.19 -1.72 4.82
CA ASN A 39 1.94 -2.33 5.90
C ASN A 39 3.36 -1.80 5.84
N ILE A 40 3.90 -1.43 6.99
CA ILE A 40 5.27 -0.91 7.10
C ILE A 40 6.09 -1.94 7.86
N VAL A 41 7.16 -2.40 7.23
CA VAL A 41 8.07 -3.39 7.79
C VAL A 41 9.44 -2.75 7.93
N GLY A 42 10.03 -2.88 9.10
CA GLY A 42 11.37 -2.35 9.28
C GLY A 42 11.87 -2.40 10.70
N PRO A 43 13.18 -2.10 10.85
CA PRO A 43 14.07 -1.80 9.72
C PRO A 43 14.42 -3.04 8.89
N VAL A 44 14.59 -2.84 7.59
CA VAL A 44 15.12 -3.87 6.71
C VAL A 44 16.52 -3.45 6.27
N ARG A 45 17.35 -4.42 5.96
CA ARG A 45 18.70 -4.15 5.45
C ARG A 45 18.65 -4.30 3.95
N SER A 46 18.96 -3.20 3.24
CA SER A 46 18.90 -3.17 1.78
C SER A 46 20.31 -3.07 1.22
N ILE A 47 20.66 -4.02 0.38
CA ILE A 47 21.97 -4.06 -0.28
C ILE A 47 21.68 -3.93 -1.77
N TYR A 48 22.22 -2.88 -2.40
CA TYR A 48 21.86 -2.55 -3.77
C TYR A 48 22.98 -1.78 -4.45
N ARG A 49 22.90 -1.70 -5.76
CA ARG A 49 23.88 -0.94 -6.55
C ARG A 49 23.31 0.44 -6.86
N TRP A 50 24.10 1.45 -6.57
CA TRP A 50 23.77 2.83 -6.90
C TRP A 50 25.01 3.52 -7.43
N ARG A 51 24.97 4.03 -8.67
CA ARG A 51 26.07 4.76 -9.31
C ARG A 51 27.41 4.01 -9.21
N ASP A 52 27.38 2.74 -9.58
CA ASP A 52 28.53 1.85 -9.63
C ASP A 52 29.12 1.49 -8.25
N ALA A 53 28.44 1.82 -7.18
CA ALA A 53 28.83 1.42 -5.84
C ALA A 53 27.78 0.49 -5.24
N VAL A 54 28.24 -0.42 -4.37
CA VAL A 54 27.34 -1.28 -3.62
C VAL A 54 27.03 -0.58 -2.30
N GLU A 55 25.76 -0.28 -2.08
CA GLU A 55 25.29 0.37 -0.86
C GLU A 55 24.69 -0.67 0.08
N ASP A 56 24.69 -0.36 1.38
CA ASP A 56 24.18 -1.24 2.42
C ASP A 56 23.51 -0.34 3.46
N ASP A 57 22.19 -0.19 3.34
CA ASP A 57 21.44 0.79 4.12
C ASP A 57 20.31 0.17 4.90
N ARG A 58 19.92 0.84 5.97
CA ARG A 58 18.68 0.51 6.69
C ARG A 58 17.54 1.25 6.04
N GLU A 59 16.48 0.52 5.77
CA GLU A 59 15.30 1.11 5.17
C GLU A 59 14.02 0.58 5.81
N TYR A 60 12.89 1.19 5.44
CA TYR A 60 11.57 0.74 5.83
C TYR A 60 10.81 0.40 4.57
N LEU A 61 10.20 -0.80 4.57
CA LEU A 61 9.49 -1.33 3.41
C LEU A 61 7.99 -1.11 3.58
N LEU A 62 7.39 -0.48 2.58
CA LEU A 62 5.94 -0.35 2.51
C LEU A 62 5.41 -1.42 1.56
N ILE A 63 4.40 -2.14 2.04
CA ILE A 63 3.66 -3.09 1.22
C ILE A 63 2.27 -2.51 1.07
N ILE A 64 1.99 -1.97 -0.12
CA ILE A 64 0.81 -1.16 -0.39
C ILE A 64 -0.20 -2.00 -1.16
N LYS A 65 -1.43 -2.11 -0.63
CA LYS A 65 -2.47 -2.86 -1.31
C LYS A 65 -3.43 -1.90 -1.99
N THR A 66 -3.59 -2.09 -3.31
CA THR A 66 -4.42 -1.20 -4.12
C THR A 66 -5.00 -1.96 -5.31
N ARG A 67 -5.84 -1.28 -6.07
CA ARG A 67 -6.37 -1.80 -7.33
C ARG A 67 -5.52 -1.34 -8.50
N ALA A 68 -5.47 -2.17 -9.53
CA ALA A 68 -4.63 -1.90 -10.71
C ALA A 68 -4.97 -0.56 -11.37
N SER A 69 -6.24 -0.19 -11.39
CA SER A 69 -6.67 1.05 -12.06
C SER A 69 -6.13 2.31 -11.40
N LEU A 70 -5.65 2.22 -10.15
CA LEU A 70 -5.09 3.37 -9.44
C LEU A 70 -3.57 3.39 -9.43
N TYR A 71 -2.92 2.37 -10.02
CA TYR A 71 -1.47 2.26 -9.89
C TYR A 71 -0.73 3.48 -10.42
N ILE A 72 -1.10 3.99 -11.59
CA ILE A 72 -0.40 5.13 -12.20
C ILE A 72 -0.49 6.36 -11.30
N LYS A 73 -1.67 6.63 -10.74
CA LYS A 73 -1.86 7.74 -9.82
C LYS A 73 -1.07 7.55 -8.54
N LEU A 74 -1.06 6.32 -8.03
CA LEU A 74 -0.32 5.98 -6.82
C LEU A 74 1.18 6.17 -7.04
N GLU A 75 1.71 5.65 -8.13
CA GLU A 75 3.13 5.80 -8.46
C GLU A 75 3.52 7.28 -8.52
N LYS A 76 2.74 8.08 -9.22
CA LYS A 76 3.00 9.51 -9.33
C LYS A 76 3.00 10.15 -7.94
N ARG A 77 2.02 9.82 -7.10
CA ARG A 77 1.91 10.41 -5.77
C ARG A 77 3.09 10.02 -4.89
N VAL A 78 3.53 8.76 -4.93
CA VAL A 78 4.71 8.32 -4.19
C VAL A 78 5.93 9.11 -4.63
N ARG A 79 6.12 9.27 -5.92
CA ARG A 79 7.27 10.01 -6.45
C ARG A 79 7.25 11.48 -6.03
N GLU A 80 6.08 12.08 -5.92
CA GLU A 80 5.95 13.46 -5.43
C GLU A 80 6.32 13.60 -3.95
N LEU A 81 6.01 12.57 -3.15
CA LEU A 81 6.21 12.60 -1.71
C LEU A 81 7.59 12.11 -1.27
N HIS A 82 8.24 11.31 -2.09
CA HIS A 82 9.47 10.62 -1.71
C HIS A 82 10.68 11.54 -1.78
N THR A 83 11.62 11.35 -0.83
CA THR A 83 12.85 12.15 -0.79
C THR A 83 13.95 11.62 -1.71
N TYR A 84 13.85 10.36 -2.14
CA TYR A 84 14.85 9.79 -3.05
C TYR A 84 14.68 10.33 -4.47
N GLU A 85 15.80 10.47 -5.15
CA GLU A 85 15.80 10.83 -6.57
C GLU A 85 15.13 9.74 -7.40
N VAL A 86 15.42 8.48 -7.13
CA VAL A 86 14.84 7.32 -7.81
C VAL A 86 14.31 6.35 -6.76
N PRO A 87 13.06 6.53 -6.30
CA PRO A 87 12.50 5.61 -5.30
C PRO A 87 12.10 4.28 -5.92
N GLU A 88 12.17 3.23 -5.13
CA GLU A 88 11.59 1.94 -5.52
C GLU A 88 10.07 2.08 -5.51
N VAL A 89 9.43 1.79 -6.64
CA VAL A 89 7.98 1.65 -6.73
C VAL A 89 7.75 0.48 -7.68
N LEU A 90 7.44 -0.67 -7.12
CA LEU A 90 7.37 -1.91 -7.89
C LEU A 90 6.06 -2.63 -7.59
N ALA A 91 5.23 -2.80 -8.61
CA ALA A 91 3.93 -3.43 -8.46
C ALA A 91 3.99 -4.91 -8.79
N LEU A 92 3.36 -5.71 -7.92
CA LEU A 92 3.20 -7.14 -8.10
C LEU A 92 1.71 -7.43 -8.24
N ASN A 93 1.37 -8.41 -9.08
CA ASN A 93 -0.01 -8.85 -9.22
C ASN A 93 -0.43 -9.67 -8.00
N ALA A 94 -1.59 -9.36 -7.44
CA ALA A 94 -2.21 -10.18 -6.41
C ALA A 94 -3.25 -11.04 -7.11
N ASP A 95 -2.94 -12.32 -7.27
CA ASP A 95 -3.70 -13.24 -8.11
C ASP A 95 -5.02 -13.68 -7.49
N ARG A 96 -5.06 -13.84 -6.18
CA ARG A 96 -6.23 -14.32 -5.45
C ARG A 96 -6.32 -13.63 -4.09
N GLY A 97 -7.54 -13.52 -3.60
CA GLY A 97 -7.79 -13.04 -2.25
C GLY A 97 -9.11 -13.57 -1.76
N SER A 98 -9.33 -13.54 -0.44
CA SER A 98 -10.62 -13.95 0.10
C SER A 98 -11.69 -12.95 -0.37
N PRO A 99 -12.89 -13.40 -0.72
CA PRO A 99 -13.92 -12.50 -1.24
C PRO A 99 -14.23 -11.30 -0.34
N PRO A 100 -14.39 -11.45 0.98
CA PRO A 100 -14.66 -10.28 1.82
C PRO A 100 -13.50 -9.30 1.86
N TYR A 101 -12.26 -9.78 1.82
CA TYR A 101 -11.10 -8.88 1.81
C TYR A 101 -11.01 -8.11 0.50
N VAL A 102 -11.19 -8.80 -0.62
CA VAL A 102 -11.18 -8.15 -1.94
C VAL A 102 -12.26 -7.10 -2.03
N LYS A 103 -13.47 -7.41 -1.55
CA LYS A 103 -14.56 -6.45 -1.53
C LYS A 103 -14.19 -5.21 -0.72
N TRP A 104 -13.65 -5.41 0.47
CA TRP A 104 -13.21 -4.31 1.32
C TRP A 104 -12.15 -3.47 0.62
N LEU A 105 -11.18 -4.10 -0.02
CA LEU A 105 -10.11 -3.39 -0.72
C LEU A 105 -10.66 -2.49 -1.83
N LEU A 106 -11.59 -3.03 -2.62
CA LEU A 106 -12.19 -2.27 -3.72
C LEU A 106 -13.06 -1.12 -3.21
N GLU A 107 -13.78 -1.33 -2.11
CA GLU A 107 -14.61 -0.28 -1.53
C GLU A 107 -13.80 0.81 -0.84
N SER A 108 -12.57 0.50 -0.45
CA SER A 108 -11.69 1.43 0.27
C SER A 108 -10.80 2.26 -0.67
N THR A 109 -10.85 1.98 -1.97
CA THR A 109 -10.02 2.67 -2.95
C THR A 109 -10.88 3.29 -4.04
N GLY A 110 -10.33 4.33 -4.70
CA GLY A 110 -11.06 5.06 -5.72
C GLY A 110 -12.05 6.04 -5.12
N PRO A 111 -13.00 6.53 -5.92
CA PRO A 111 -13.95 7.53 -5.46
C PRO A 111 -14.72 7.06 -4.22
N PRO A 112 -15.05 7.98 -3.30
CA PRO A 112 -15.84 7.63 -2.12
C PRO A 112 -17.17 7.01 -2.49
N ARG A 113 -17.75 6.23 -1.55
CA ARG A 113 -19.07 5.63 -1.76
C ARG A 113 -20.13 6.71 -1.95
N ALA A 114 -21.18 6.35 -2.68
CA ALA A 114 -22.31 7.26 -2.84
C ALA A 114 -22.96 7.52 -1.46
N PRO A 115 -23.49 8.75 -1.23
CA PRO A 115 -24.18 9.05 0.03
C PRO A 115 -25.32 8.06 0.31
N GLY A 116 -25.49 7.71 1.58
CA GLY A 116 -26.56 6.82 2.01
C GLY A 116 -26.25 5.35 2.00
N LYS A 117 -25.10 4.94 1.43
CA LYS A 117 -24.73 3.54 1.45
C LYS A 117 -24.05 3.18 2.76
N LYS A 118 -24.34 1.97 3.25
CA LYS A 118 -23.74 1.48 4.48
C LYS A 118 -22.24 1.26 4.30
N ARG A 119 -21.50 1.52 5.36
CA ARG A 119 -20.08 1.20 5.39
C ARG A 119 -19.91 -0.31 5.47
N PRO A 120 -18.81 -0.85 4.90
CA PRO A 120 -18.52 -2.27 5.05
C PRO A 120 -18.22 -2.61 6.51
N PRO A 121 -18.35 -3.89 6.90
CA PRO A 121 -18.05 -4.31 8.26
C PRO A 121 -16.60 -4.03 8.61
N LYS A 122 -16.35 -3.78 9.89
CA LYS A 122 -15.00 -3.55 10.36
C LYS A 122 -14.21 -4.85 10.35
N ARG A 123 -12.90 -4.70 10.32
CA ARG A 123 -11.99 -5.83 10.37
C ARG A 123 -11.97 -6.42 11.78
N ALA A 124 -11.59 -7.69 11.88
CA ALA A 124 -11.53 -8.38 13.17
C ALA A 124 -10.63 -7.66 14.20
N THR A 125 -9.55 -7.03 13.74
CA THR A 125 -8.66 -6.27 14.62
C THR A 125 -9.36 -5.10 15.30
N ASP A 126 -10.32 -4.47 14.60
CA ASP A 126 -11.09 -3.38 15.19
C ASP A 126 -12.02 -3.87 16.28
N LEU A 127 -12.59 -5.07 16.10
CA LEU A 127 -13.43 -5.68 17.11
C LEU A 127 -12.66 -5.94 18.40
N ARG A 128 -11.42 -6.42 18.28
CA ARG A 128 -10.56 -6.65 19.45
C ARG A 128 -10.24 -5.37 20.19
N ARG A 129 -9.97 -4.28 19.47
CA ARG A 129 -9.71 -2.99 20.12
C ARG A 129 -10.90 -2.50 20.91
N ARG A 130 -12.11 -2.74 20.40
CA ARG A 130 -13.32 -2.33 21.09
C ARG A 130 -13.55 -3.09 22.38
N SER A 131 -13.05 -4.31 22.47
CA SER A 131 -13.20 -5.15 23.65
C SER A 131 -12.31 -4.69 24.80
N GLN A 132 -11.33 -3.85 24.53
CA GLN A 132 -10.44 -3.32 25.53
C GLN A 132 -10.93 -1.95 26.01
#